data_929ae4e63a75603ab2cb6c77f607acf8
#
_entry.id   929ae4e63a75603ab2cb6c77f607acf8
#
_cell.length_a   1.000
_cell.length_b   1.000
_cell.length_c   1.000
_cell.angle_alpha   90.00
_cell.angle_beta   90.00
_cell.angle_gamma   90.00
#
_symmetry.space_group_name_H-M   'P 1'
#
loop_
_entity.id
_entity.type
_entity.pdbx_description
1 polymer ?
#
loop_
_entity_poly.entity_id
_entity_poly.type
_entity_poly.pdbx_seq_one_letter_code
_entity_poly.pdbx_strand_id
1 'polypeptide(L)'
;MANFWNSTTVEPKRGYRWLLYINAAPTYVIKMAKKPSFTVSSVPHQFVAHTFYYPGRITWDPVEITLVDPVHPDASAAITTALLQSGYRLPTDQVTAQASFSKAASTAALGTPRLQQIDANGAPVDEWSLVNAWIERVD
;
A
#
# COMPACT_ATOMS: atom_id res chain seq x y z
N MET A 1 0.67 -5.40 37.92
CA MET A 1 0.47 -5.29 36.44
C MET A 1 1.69 -5.88 35.77
N ALA A 2 1.53 -6.89 34.93
CA ALA A 2 2.64 -7.46 34.18
C ALA A 2 2.90 -6.60 32.95
N ASN A 3 4.13 -6.12 32.78
CA ASN A 3 4.56 -5.49 31.56
C ASN A 3 4.74 -6.53 30.46
N PHE A 4 4.57 -6.13 29.19
CA PHE A 4 4.62 -7.09 28.09
C PHE A 4 5.96 -7.85 28.00
N TRP A 5 7.06 -7.28 28.45
CA TRP A 5 8.37 -7.95 28.50
C TRP A 5 8.53 -8.96 29.65
N ASN A 6 7.64 -8.91 30.64
CA ASN A 6 7.65 -9.87 31.76
C ASN A 6 6.75 -11.08 31.52
N SER A 7 5.91 -11.02 30.51
CA SER A 7 4.97 -12.09 30.19
C SER A 7 5.43 -12.83 28.95
N THR A 8 5.49 -14.15 29.02
CA THR A 8 5.79 -15.02 27.89
C THR A 8 4.63 -15.14 26.89
N THR A 9 3.43 -14.70 27.29
CA THR A 9 2.22 -14.77 26.46
C THR A 9 1.95 -13.50 25.67
N VAL A 10 2.59 -12.38 26.04
CA VAL A 10 2.45 -11.10 25.36
C VAL A 10 3.66 -10.88 24.47
N GLU A 11 3.47 -11.01 23.18
CA GLU A 11 4.51 -10.79 22.18
C GLU A 11 4.17 -9.56 21.32
N PRO A 12 5.10 -8.59 21.17
CA PRO A 12 4.87 -7.47 20.27
C PRO A 12 4.91 -7.91 18.81
N LYS A 13 4.15 -7.23 17.98
CA LYS A 13 4.17 -7.44 16.53
C LYS A 13 5.56 -7.14 15.98
N ARG A 14 6.10 -8.05 15.17
CA ARG A 14 7.44 -7.91 14.61
C ARG A 14 7.39 -7.20 13.26
N GLY A 15 8.20 -6.18 13.10
CA GLY A 15 8.26 -5.37 11.88
C GLY A 15 8.77 -6.09 10.63
N TYR A 16 9.37 -7.27 10.78
CA TYR A 16 9.86 -8.09 9.65
C TYR A 16 8.91 -9.21 9.22
N ARG A 17 7.82 -9.44 9.97
CA ARG A 17 6.86 -10.52 9.70
C ARG A 17 5.69 -10.02 8.85
N TRP A 18 5.99 -9.59 7.62
CA TRP A 18 5.00 -9.08 6.68
C TRP A 18 4.89 -9.98 5.45
N LEU A 19 3.65 -10.18 5.01
CA LEU A 19 3.35 -10.77 3.72
C LEU A 19 2.50 -9.78 2.92
N LEU A 20 2.87 -9.59 1.66
CA LEU A 20 2.10 -8.77 0.74
C LEU A 20 1.65 -9.62 -0.44
N TYR A 21 0.36 -9.59 -0.72
CA TYR A 21 -0.26 -10.26 -1.86
C TYR A 21 -0.69 -9.22 -2.88
N ILE A 22 -0.05 -9.24 -4.04
CA ILE A 22 -0.38 -8.42 -5.20
C ILE A 22 -0.46 -9.33 -6.41
N ASN A 23 -1.41 -9.08 -7.32
CA ASN A 23 -1.54 -9.89 -8.54
C ASN A 23 -0.29 -9.88 -9.41
N ALA A 24 0.46 -8.78 -9.37
CA ALA A 24 1.62 -8.58 -10.24
C ALA A 24 2.92 -9.19 -9.74
N ALA A 25 3.04 -9.52 -8.44
CA ALA A 25 4.31 -9.95 -7.86
C ALA A 25 4.17 -11.07 -6.84
N PRO A 26 5.13 -12.03 -6.80
CA PRO A 26 5.15 -13.06 -5.78
C PRO A 26 5.45 -12.48 -4.40
N THR A 27 4.85 -13.06 -3.38
CA THR A 27 4.95 -12.61 -1.98
C THR A 27 6.39 -12.57 -1.45
N TYR A 28 7.24 -13.50 -1.86
CA TYR A 28 8.59 -13.63 -1.32
C TYR A 28 9.60 -12.58 -1.83
N VAL A 29 9.26 -11.81 -2.85
CA VAL A 29 10.14 -10.73 -3.35
C VAL A 29 10.02 -9.44 -2.54
N ILE A 30 9.12 -9.38 -1.57
CA ILE A 30 8.87 -8.18 -0.78
C ILE A 30 9.92 -8.07 0.32
N LYS A 31 10.69 -6.98 0.27
CA LYS A 31 11.72 -6.67 1.26
C LYS A 31 11.17 -5.86 2.42
N MET A 32 10.35 -4.88 2.12
CA MET A 32 9.78 -3.97 3.09
C MET A 32 8.42 -3.46 2.64
N ALA A 33 7.50 -3.29 3.57
CA ALA A 33 6.22 -2.65 3.34
C ALA A 33 5.89 -1.69 4.48
N LYS A 34 5.41 -0.50 4.13
CA LYS A 34 4.96 0.47 5.10
C LYS A 34 3.49 0.22 5.45
N LYS A 35 3.19 0.23 6.73
CA LYS A 35 1.80 0.11 7.20
C LYS A 35 0.97 1.29 6.70
N PRO A 36 -0.28 1.07 6.26
CA PRO A 36 -1.15 2.16 5.84
C PRO A 36 -1.34 3.20 6.95
N SER A 37 -1.24 4.46 6.59
CA SER A 37 -1.43 5.59 7.50
C SER A 37 -2.41 6.60 6.92
N PHE A 38 -2.98 7.42 7.79
CA PHE A 38 -3.90 8.47 7.38
C PHE A 38 -3.71 9.72 8.24
N THR A 39 -4.16 10.85 7.69
CA THR A 39 -4.14 12.14 8.38
C THR A 39 -5.57 12.69 8.44
N VAL A 40 -5.96 13.16 9.62
CA VAL A 40 -7.22 13.90 9.82
C VAL A 40 -6.89 15.39 9.86
N SER A 41 -7.47 16.16 8.96
CA SER A 41 -7.29 17.61 8.97
C SER A 41 -8.00 18.25 10.16
N SER A 42 -7.48 19.38 10.61
CA SER A 42 -8.05 20.15 11.70
C SER A 42 -8.64 21.45 11.15
N VAL A 43 -9.92 21.71 11.48
CA VAL A 43 -10.62 22.93 11.05
C VAL A 43 -10.74 23.86 12.24
N PRO A 44 -10.08 25.04 12.21
CA PRO A 44 -10.19 26.01 13.31
C PRO A 44 -11.53 26.76 13.26
N HIS A 45 -12.10 27.01 14.42
CA HIS A 45 -13.24 27.90 14.63
C HIS A 45 -12.92 28.90 15.70
N GLN A 46 -13.03 30.18 15.36
CA GLN A 46 -12.75 31.28 16.28
C GLN A 46 -14.05 31.74 16.94
N PHE A 47 -13.99 31.82 18.25
CA PHE A 47 -15.08 32.37 19.06
C PHE A 47 -14.49 33.29 20.13
N VAL A 48 -14.76 34.62 19.99
CA VAL A 48 -14.24 35.69 20.86
C VAL A 48 -12.70 35.62 20.96
N ALA A 49 -12.15 35.29 22.12
CA ALA A 49 -10.71 35.19 22.36
C ALA A 49 -10.17 33.77 22.29
N HIS A 50 -10.98 32.82 21.91
CA HIS A 50 -10.65 31.39 21.85
C HIS A 50 -10.73 30.84 20.45
N THR A 51 -9.84 29.86 20.16
CA THR A 51 -9.89 29.08 18.94
C THR A 51 -10.18 27.62 19.30
N PHE A 52 -11.23 27.07 18.73
CA PHE A 52 -11.60 25.67 18.88
C PHE A 52 -11.30 24.93 17.55
N TYR A 53 -11.00 23.64 17.65
CA TYR A 53 -10.64 22.82 16.51
C TYR A 53 -11.64 21.68 16.35
N TYR A 54 -12.06 21.46 15.11
CA TYR A 54 -12.94 20.36 14.74
C TYR A 54 -12.20 19.40 13.78
N PRO A 55 -12.42 18.09 13.88
CA PRO A 55 -11.89 17.15 12.91
C PRO A 55 -12.48 17.42 11.53
N GLY A 56 -11.64 17.52 10.53
CA GLY A 56 -12.01 17.74 9.14
C GLY A 56 -11.99 16.45 8.31
N ARG A 57 -11.40 16.53 7.10
CA ARG A 57 -11.33 15.42 6.17
C ARG A 57 -10.21 14.47 6.51
N ILE A 58 -10.43 13.19 6.22
CA ILE A 58 -9.41 12.14 6.30
C ILE A 58 -8.75 12.00 4.93
N THR A 59 -7.42 11.99 4.94
CA THR A 59 -6.60 11.70 3.76
C THR A 59 -5.71 10.50 4.07
N TRP A 60 -5.78 9.47 3.22
CA TRP A 60 -4.91 8.32 3.29
C TRP A 60 -3.59 8.60 2.59
N ASP A 61 -2.50 8.23 3.24
CA ASP A 61 -1.16 8.38 2.69
C ASP A 61 -0.85 7.23 1.72
N PRO A 62 0.02 7.45 0.71
CA PRO A 62 0.51 6.37 -0.12
C PRO A 62 1.21 5.29 0.69
N VAL A 63 1.02 4.03 0.30
CA VAL A 63 1.70 2.88 0.90
C VAL A 63 2.96 2.59 0.10
N GLU A 64 4.11 2.68 0.75
CA GLU A 64 5.41 2.40 0.15
C GLU A 64 5.78 0.93 0.33
N ILE A 65 6.20 0.30 -0.76
CA ILE A 65 6.59 -1.10 -0.79
C ILE A 65 7.93 -1.21 -1.49
N THR A 66 8.88 -1.88 -0.86
CA THR A 66 10.18 -2.17 -1.45
C THR A 66 10.25 -3.63 -1.83
N LEU A 67 10.58 -3.89 -3.09
CA LEU A 67 10.71 -5.22 -3.66
C LEU A 67 12.19 -5.53 -3.95
N VAL A 68 12.53 -6.82 -3.87
CA VAL A 68 13.76 -7.33 -4.47
C VAL A 68 13.40 -7.73 -5.91
N ASP A 69 14.25 -7.36 -6.87
CA ASP A 69 14.06 -7.71 -8.27
C ASP A 69 14.96 -8.89 -8.65
N PRO A 70 14.52 -10.14 -8.48
CA PRO A 70 15.28 -11.30 -8.86
C PRO A 70 15.25 -11.51 -10.38
N VAL A 71 16.23 -12.29 -10.89
CA VAL A 71 16.25 -12.66 -12.32
C VAL A 71 15.00 -13.45 -12.69
N HIS A 72 14.56 -14.36 -11.82
CA HIS A 72 13.32 -15.10 -11.93
C HIS A 72 12.65 -15.27 -10.57
N PRO A 73 11.34 -14.94 -10.43
CA PRO A 73 10.51 -14.19 -11.38
C PRO A 73 10.92 -12.72 -11.44
N ASP A 74 10.81 -12.10 -12.60
CA ASP A 74 11.17 -10.70 -12.82
C ASP A 74 10.06 -9.77 -12.28
N ALA A 75 10.34 -9.09 -11.18
CA ALA A 75 9.40 -8.16 -10.55
C ALA A 75 9.20 -6.89 -11.39
N SER A 76 10.26 -6.40 -12.05
CA SER A 76 10.17 -5.25 -12.94
C SER A 76 9.25 -5.50 -14.13
N ALA A 77 9.33 -6.70 -14.73
CA ALA A 77 8.43 -7.09 -15.82
C ALA A 77 6.98 -7.16 -15.36
N ALA A 78 6.73 -7.68 -14.16
CA ALA A 78 5.39 -7.75 -13.59
C ALA A 78 4.78 -6.36 -13.36
N ILE A 79 5.56 -5.42 -12.84
CA ILE A 79 5.14 -4.03 -12.63
C ILE A 79 4.88 -3.32 -13.97
N THR A 80 5.75 -3.52 -14.96
CA THR A 80 5.57 -2.97 -16.31
C THR A 80 4.29 -3.50 -16.95
N THR A 81 3.99 -4.78 -16.78
CA THR A 81 2.75 -5.39 -17.26
C THR A 81 1.53 -4.76 -16.60
N ALA A 82 1.57 -4.53 -15.29
CA ALA A 82 0.50 -3.85 -14.57
C ALA A 82 0.29 -2.42 -15.08
N LEU A 83 1.37 -1.69 -15.39
CA LEU A 83 1.31 -0.36 -15.98
C LEU A 83 0.61 -0.36 -17.35
N LEU A 84 0.95 -1.30 -18.21
CA LEU A 84 0.31 -1.46 -19.52
C LEU A 84 -1.18 -1.82 -19.41
N GLN A 85 -1.53 -2.68 -18.47
CA GLN A 85 -2.91 -3.05 -18.17
C GLN A 85 -3.74 -1.88 -17.62
N SER A 86 -3.09 -0.93 -16.96
CA SER A 86 -3.73 0.29 -16.46
C SER A 86 -4.19 1.25 -17.54
N GLY A 87 -3.81 1.02 -18.80
CA GLY A 87 -4.21 1.82 -19.95
C GLY A 87 -3.08 2.60 -20.59
N TYR A 88 -1.88 2.59 -20.02
CA TYR A 88 -0.71 3.24 -20.63
C TYR A 88 -0.28 2.53 -21.91
N ARG A 89 0.07 3.32 -22.93
CA ARG A 89 0.66 2.84 -24.18
C ARG A 89 1.84 3.73 -24.52
N LEU A 90 2.94 3.10 -24.95
CA LEU A 90 4.07 3.85 -25.50
C LEU A 90 3.63 4.59 -26.75
N PRO A 91 3.88 5.90 -26.87
CA PRO A 91 3.43 6.68 -28.02
C PRO A 91 4.28 6.38 -29.23
N THR A 92 3.82 5.46 -30.09
CA THR A 92 4.46 5.12 -31.36
C THR A 92 3.80 5.83 -32.54
N ASP A 93 2.55 6.25 -32.36
CA ASP A 93 1.78 7.02 -33.31
C ASP A 93 0.80 7.97 -32.61
N GLN A 94 0.05 8.76 -33.38
CA GLN A 94 -0.88 9.75 -32.81
C GLN A 94 -2.01 9.10 -32.02
N VAL A 95 -2.45 7.93 -32.38
CA VAL A 95 -3.55 7.21 -31.70
C VAL A 95 -3.07 6.69 -30.34
N THR A 96 -1.90 6.05 -30.31
CA THR A 96 -1.31 5.55 -29.05
C THR A 96 -0.91 6.67 -28.10
N ALA A 97 -0.52 7.85 -28.63
CA ALA A 97 -0.22 9.02 -27.82
C ALA A 97 -1.45 9.59 -27.07
N GLN A 98 -2.66 9.27 -27.51
CA GLN A 98 -3.90 9.69 -26.83
C GLN A 98 -4.33 8.71 -25.73
N ALA A 99 -3.70 7.54 -25.63
CA ALA A 99 -4.02 6.56 -24.61
C ALA A 99 -3.59 7.06 -23.23
N SER A 100 -4.48 6.93 -22.25
CA SER A 100 -4.25 7.39 -20.89
C SER A 100 -4.77 6.38 -19.86
N PHE A 101 -4.39 6.59 -18.61
CA PHE A 101 -4.87 5.78 -17.51
C PHE A 101 -6.35 6.02 -17.24
N SER A 102 -7.05 4.95 -16.87
CA SER A 102 -8.37 5.07 -16.25
C SER A 102 -8.31 4.49 -14.84
N LYS A 103 -9.13 5.01 -13.93
CA LYS A 103 -9.20 4.49 -12.56
C LYS A 103 -9.62 3.02 -12.54
N ALA A 104 -10.61 2.67 -13.35
CA ALA A 104 -11.11 1.30 -13.44
C ALA A 104 -10.04 0.32 -13.91
N ALA A 105 -9.30 0.66 -14.98
CA ALA A 105 -8.22 -0.19 -15.49
C ALA A 105 -7.04 -0.27 -14.52
N SER A 106 -6.67 0.83 -13.90
CA SER A 106 -5.56 0.89 -12.92
C SER A 106 -5.84 0.05 -11.68
N THR A 107 -7.06 0.13 -11.14
CA THR A 107 -7.45 -0.67 -9.97
C THR A 107 -7.61 -2.15 -10.32
N ALA A 108 -8.12 -2.47 -11.51
CA ALA A 108 -8.23 -3.84 -11.99
C ALA A 108 -6.86 -4.50 -12.23
N ALA A 109 -5.90 -3.75 -12.77
CA ALA A 109 -4.54 -4.24 -13.02
C ALA A 109 -3.81 -4.64 -11.73
N LEU A 110 -3.96 -3.86 -10.68
CA LEU A 110 -3.34 -4.12 -9.39
C LEU A 110 -4.13 -5.15 -8.55
N GLY A 111 -5.44 -5.24 -8.78
CA GLY A 111 -6.35 -6.05 -7.97
C GLY A 111 -6.61 -5.41 -6.61
N THR A 112 -6.78 -6.24 -5.58
CA THR A 112 -6.90 -5.78 -4.20
C THR A 112 -5.68 -6.25 -3.42
N PRO A 113 -4.63 -5.44 -3.30
CA PRO A 113 -3.46 -5.81 -2.52
C PRO A 113 -3.83 -6.05 -1.06
N ARG A 114 -3.25 -7.08 -0.47
CA ARG A 114 -3.44 -7.41 0.96
C ARG A 114 -2.10 -7.43 1.65
N LEU A 115 -1.98 -6.65 2.70
CA LEU A 115 -0.82 -6.60 3.55
C LEU A 115 -1.15 -7.31 4.86
N GLN A 116 -0.49 -8.42 5.13
CA GLN A 116 -0.68 -9.22 6.34
C GLN A 116 0.54 -9.13 7.23
N GLN A 117 0.30 -8.98 8.52
CA GLN A 117 1.32 -9.18 9.55
C GLN A 117 1.07 -10.53 10.21
N ILE A 118 2.10 -11.36 10.28
CA ILE A 118 2.01 -12.73 10.78
C ILE A 118 2.70 -12.91 12.12
N ASP A 119 2.32 -13.96 12.84
CA ASP A 119 2.98 -14.39 14.09
C ASP A 119 4.17 -15.33 13.83
N ALA A 120 4.72 -15.89 14.89
CA ALA A 120 5.85 -16.82 14.82
C ALA A 120 5.51 -18.12 14.06
N ASN A 121 4.24 -18.50 13.99
CA ASN A 121 3.76 -19.71 13.34
C ASN A 121 3.27 -19.47 11.90
N GLY A 122 3.33 -18.20 11.43
CA GLY A 122 2.85 -17.82 10.11
C GLY A 122 1.35 -17.55 10.04
N ALA A 123 0.65 -17.52 11.16
CA ALA A 123 -0.77 -17.16 11.20
C ALA A 123 -0.96 -15.65 11.12
N PRO A 124 -1.95 -15.14 10.34
CA PRO A 124 -2.20 -13.71 10.24
C PRO A 124 -2.64 -13.11 11.58
N VAL A 125 -1.99 -12.02 11.99
CA VAL A 125 -2.35 -11.23 13.18
C VAL A 125 -3.13 -9.99 12.77
N ASP A 126 -2.68 -9.29 11.74
CA ASP A 126 -3.35 -8.14 11.14
C ASP A 126 -3.42 -8.30 9.64
N GLU A 127 -4.49 -7.80 9.03
CA GLU A 127 -4.64 -7.73 7.58
C GLU A 127 -5.16 -6.36 7.17
N TRP A 128 -4.53 -5.80 6.14
CA TRP A 128 -4.94 -4.57 5.49
C TRP A 128 -5.25 -4.86 4.03
N SER A 129 -6.48 -4.61 3.62
CA SER A 129 -6.89 -4.70 2.23
C SER A 129 -6.90 -3.30 1.62
N LEU A 130 -6.13 -3.11 0.55
CA LEU A 130 -6.05 -1.83 -0.16
C LEU A 130 -7.08 -1.83 -1.29
N VAL A 131 -8.26 -1.34 -0.99
CA VAL A 131 -9.38 -1.31 -1.95
C VAL A 131 -9.21 -0.15 -2.93
N ASN A 132 -9.42 -0.42 -4.22
CA ASN A 132 -9.27 0.56 -5.30
C ASN A 132 -7.88 1.23 -5.34
N ALA A 133 -6.84 0.48 -5.02
CA ALA A 133 -5.48 0.94 -5.08
C ALA A 133 -4.94 0.94 -6.52
N TRP A 134 -4.04 1.86 -6.81
CA TRP A 134 -3.29 1.92 -8.07
C TRP A 134 -1.85 2.32 -7.80
N ILE A 135 -0.99 2.11 -8.79
CA ILE A 135 0.42 2.49 -8.70
C ILE A 135 0.56 3.99 -8.97
N GLU A 136 1.03 4.73 -8.00
CA GLU A 136 1.29 6.16 -8.11
C GLU A 136 2.70 6.43 -8.64
N ARG A 137 3.69 5.66 -8.17
CA ARG A 137 5.10 5.87 -8.47
C ARG A 137 5.89 4.56 -8.44
N VAL A 138 6.86 4.43 -9.32
CA VAL A 138 7.84 3.35 -9.34
C VAL A 138 9.23 3.98 -9.44
N ASP A 139 10.12 3.59 -8.55
CA ASP A 139 11.54 4.04 -8.51
C ASP A 139 12.49 2.89 -8.78
#